data_9d21f2cb5862978b9c438f2ecdb29979
#
_entry.id   9d21f2cb5862978b9c438f2ecdb29979
#
_cell.length_a   1.000
_cell.length_b   1.000
_cell.length_c   1.000
_cell.angle_alpha   90.00
_cell.angle_beta   90.00
_cell.angle_gamma   90.00
#
_symmetry.space_group_name_H-M   'P 1'
#
loop_
_entity.id
_entity.type
_entity.pdbx_description
1 polymer ?
#
loop_
_entity_poly.entity_id
_entity_poly.type
_entity_poly.pdbx_seq_one_letter_code
_entity_poly.pdbx_strand_id
1 'polypeptide(L)'
;MRRLILCVMMLMIPAFAWADIEEFRYFSLDVPMGWTAEEEGAVVTVTANDNTGSLSITMGNPESRDIGELAKSFSAELNGTPPEKDDEGNYSFEFNNGVSQATITGDEDFFMLIIGTGLVNNAETLGRILDSLEMK
;
A
#
# COMPACT_ATOMS: atom_id res chain seq x y z
N MET A 1 6.63 28.06 -3.25
CA MET A 1 7.75 27.37 -3.52
C MET A 1 7.72 26.38 -4.64
N ARG A 2 8.26 25.20 -4.43
CA ARG A 2 8.29 24.20 -5.47
C ARG A 2 6.91 23.92 -6.07
N ARG A 3 5.90 23.86 -5.24
CA ARG A 3 4.54 23.61 -5.74
C ARG A 3 4.02 24.70 -6.62
N LEU A 4 4.38 25.91 -6.31
CA LEU A 4 3.94 27.03 -7.12
C LEU A 4 4.49 26.93 -8.53
N ILE A 5 5.74 26.56 -8.64
CA ILE A 5 6.39 26.38 -9.92
C ILE A 5 5.74 25.22 -10.68
N LEU A 6 5.43 24.15 -9.96
CA LEU A 6 4.76 23.01 -10.56
C LEU A 6 3.39 23.37 -11.09
N CYS A 7 2.66 24.22 -10.40
CA CYS A 7 1.36 24.65 -10.88
C CYS A 7 1.45 25.32 -12.22
N VAL A 8 2.46 26.16 -12.40
CA VAL A 8 2.66 26.84 -13.68
C VAL A 8 2.95 25.81 -14.77
N MET A 9 3.78 24.83 -14.46
CA MET A 9 4.10 23.79 -15.42
C MET A 9 2.90 22.92 -15.73
N MET A 10 2.06 22.70 -14.76
CA MET A 10 0.85 21.90 -14.95
C MET A 10 -0.08 22.52 -15.97
N LEU A 11 -0.13 23.82 -16.03
CA LEU A 11 -0.94 24.49 -17.04
C LEU A 11 -0.44 24.19 -18.44
N MET A 12 0.85 23.93 -18.56
CA MET A 12 1.44 23.65 -19.86
C MET A 12 1.44 22.16 -20.19
N ILE A 13 1.42 21.30 -19.17
CA ILE A 13 1.43 19.85 -19.35
C ILE A 13 0.38 19.21 -18.45
N PRO A 14 -0.89 19.51 -18.68
CA PRO A 14 -1.94 19.06 -17.75
C PRO A 14 -2.09 17.55 -17.69
N ALA A 15 -1.71 16.85 -18.73
CA ALA A 15 -1.91 15.40 -18.77
C ALA A 15 -1.04 14.63 -17.79
N PHE A 16 -0.01 15.28 -17.23
CA PHE A 16 0.93 14.58 -16.37
C PHE A 16 0.89 15.04 -14.93
N ALA A 17 -0.12 15.83 -14.59
CA ALA A 17 -0.12 16.47 -13.28
C ALA A 17 -1.08 15.83 -12.30
N TRP A 18 -1.15 14.49 -12.27
CA TRP A 18 -2.18 13.86 -11.47
C TRP A 18 -1.65 12.89 -10.43
N ALA A 19 -0.39 12.93 -10.15
CA ALA A 19 0.18 12.17 -9.04
C ALA A 19 1.21 13.03 -8.33
N ASP A 20 1.17 13.01 -7.01
CA ASP A 20 2.15 13.68 -6.17
C ASP A 20 2.92 12.64 -5.39
N ILE A 21 4.24 12.83 -5.31
CA ILE A 21 5.06 12.00 -4.45
C ILE A 21 4.92 12.52 -3.04
N GLU A 22 4.46 11.68 -2.12
CA GLU A 22 4.36 12.03 -0.72
C GLU A 22 5.34 11.20 0.09
N GLU A 23 5.99 11.85 1.03
CA GLU A 23 6.98 11.18 1.86
C GLU A 23 6.44 10.90 3.24
N PHE A 24 6.70 9.69 3.71
CA PHE A 24 6.27 9.25 5.03
C PHE A 24 7.50 8.86 5.83
N ARG A 25 7.29 8.36 7.04
CA ARG A 25 8.40 8.05 7.92
C ARG A 25 9.40 7.05 7.33
N TYR A 26 8.89 6.00 6.69
CA TYR A 26 9.73 4.89 6.23
C TYR A 26 9.86 4.77 4.72
N PHE A 27 9.01 5.45 3.97
CA PHE A 27 8.98 5.31 2.51
C PHE A 27 8.27 6.48 1.86
N SER A 28 8.30 6.51 0.54
CA SER A 28 7.51 7.47 -0.23
C SER A 28 6.61 6.73 -1.20
N LEU A 29 5.54 7.39 -1.62
CA LEU A 29 4.57 6.86 -2.57
C LEU A 29 4.11 7.95 -3.52
N ASP A 30 3.74 7.56 -4.74
CA ASP A 30 3.00 8.44 -5.63
C ASP A 30 1.52 8.31 -5.28
N VAL A 31 0.90 9.42 -4.89
CA VAL A 31 -0.52 9.45 -4.55
C VAL A 31 -1.25 10.12 -5.71
N PRO A 32 -2.05 9.37 -6.48
CA PRO A 32 -2.69 9.95 -7.66
C PRO A 32 -3.81 10.91 -7.30
N MET A 33 -4.18 11.73 -8.27
CA MET A 33 -5.30 12.63 -8.12
C MET A 33 -6.56 11.81 -7.83
N GLY A 34 -7.36 12.28 -6.89
CA GLY A 34 -8.56 11.55 -6.49
C GLY A 34 -8.34 10.61 -5.32
N TRP A 35 -7.11 10.58 -4.78
CA TRP A 35 -6.77 9.75 -3.62
C TRP A 35 -6.15 10.63 -2.55
N THR A 36 -6.27 10.19 -1.31
CA THR A 36 -5.74 10.92 -0.16
C THR A 36 -4.96 9.96 0.72
N ALA A 37 -3.78 10.37 1.15
CA ALA A 37 -2.94 9.56 2.02
C ALA A 37 -2.90 10.14 3.42
N GLU A 38 -2.90 9.27 4.42
CA GLU A 38 -2.75 9.65 5.81
C GLU A 38 -1.74 8.74 6.48
N GLU A 39 -0.89 9.31 7.30
CA GLU A 39 0.09 8.55 8.07
C GLU A 39 -0.27 8.62 9.56
N GLU A 40 -0.33 7.46 10.21
CA GLU A 40 -0.62 7.39 11.62
C GLU A 40 0.29 6.35 12.24
N GLY A 41 1.32 6.80 12.93
CA GLY A 41 2.32 5.91 13.47
C GLY A 41 3.05 5.15 12.37
N ALA A 42 3.00 3.84 12.42
CA ALA A 42 3.66 2.98 11.43
C ALA A 42 2.72 2.56 10.29
N VAL A 43 1.55 3.18 10.20
CA VAL A 43 0.54 2.83 9.20
C VAL A 43 0.31 4.01 8.26
N VAL A 44 0.38 3.76 6.96
CA VAL A 44 0.00 4.74 5.95
C VAL A 44 -1.20 4.18 5.20
N THR A 45 -2.26 4.96 5.11
CA THR A 45 -3.48 4.56 4.40
C THR A 45 -3.72 5.52 3.26
N VAL A 46 -3.92 4.99 2.07
CA VAL A 46 -4.24 5.78 0.88
C VAL A 46 -5.65 5.36 0.45
N THR A 47 -6.56 6.32 0.42
CA THR A 47 -7.97 6.05 0.17
C THR A 47 -8.46 6.84 -1.03
N ALA A 48 -9.25 6.19 -1.87
CA ALA A 48 -9.90 6.87 -2.98
C ALA A 48 -10.94 7.83 -2.41
N ASN A 49 -11.00 9.03 -2.96
CA ASN A 49 -11.91 10.06 -2.45
C ASN A 49 -13.39 9.69 -2.59
N ASP A 50 -13.70 8.76 -3.50
CA ASP A 50 -15.06 8.25 -3.65
C ASP A 50 -15.32 7.01 -2.78
N ASN A 51 -14.35 6.63 -1.94
CA ASN A 51 -14.44 5.50 -1.03
C ASN A 51 -14.60 4.13 -1.69
N THR A 52 -14.17 4.00 -2.95
CA THR A 52 -14.30 2.72 -3.65
C THR A 52 -13.10 1.81 -3.45
N GLY A 53 -12.02 2.34 -2.90
CA GLY A 53 -10.84 1.52 -2.68
C GLY A 53 -9.88 2.15 -1.69
N SER A 54 -8.98 1.33 -1.17
CA SER A 54 -7.95 1.83 -0.25
C SER A 54 -6.74 0.91 -0.25
N LEU A 55 -5.63 1.46 0.18
CA LEU A 55 -4.38 0.73 0.35
C LEU A 55 -3.85 1.08 1.73
N SER A 56 -3.55 0.07 2.52
CA SER A 56 -2.98 0.25 3.84
C SER A 56 -1.60 -0.40 3.88
N ILE A 57 -0.60 0.33 4.36
CA ILE A 57 0.76 -0.19 4.47
C ILE A 57 1.18 -0.05 5.92
N THR A 58 1.45 -1.17 6.57
CA THR A 58 1.87 -1.21 7.97
C THR A 58 3.27 -1.75 8.06
N MET A 59 4.13 -1.06 8.80
CA MET A 59 5.50 -1.51 9.06
C MET A 59 5.58 -1.98 10.50
N GLY A 60 6.37 -3.02 10.75
CA GLY A 60 6.50 -3.50 12.10
C GLY A 60 7.70 -4.42 12.28
N ASN A 61 7.91 -4.83 13.53
CA ASN A 61 8.96 -5.75 13.89
C ASN A 61 8.35 -7.14 14.08
N PRO A 62 8.87 -8.18 13.41
CA PRO A 62 8.28 -9.52 13.50
C PRO A 62 8.49 -10.19 14.86
N GLU A 63 9.32 -9.64 15.75
CA GLU A 63 9.54 -10.16 17.09
C GLU A 63 9.95 -11.63 17.09
N SER A 64 10.96 -11.95 16.29
CA SER A 64 11.52 -13.29 16.17
C SER A 64 10.62 -14.32 15.48
N ARG A 65 9.49 -13.90 14.93
CA ARG A 65 8.64 -14.78 14.12
C ARG A 65 9.01 -14.63 12.66
N ASP A 66 8.89 -15.71 11.90
CA ASP A 66 9.13 -15.59 10.47
C ASP A 66 7.90 -15.03 9.76
N ILE A 67 8.10 -14.59 8.53
CA ILE A 67 7.06 -13.94 7.75
C ILE A 67 5.87 -14.88 7.51
N GLY A 68 6.14 -16.17 7.34
CA GLY A 68 5.08 -17.16 7.16
C GLY A 68 4.19 -17.30 8.37
N GLU A 69 4.78 -17.26 9.57
CA GLU A 69 4.01 -17.32 10.81
C GLU A 69 3.16 -16.06 10.96
N LEU A 70 3.73 -14.90 10.64
CA LEU A 70 2.97 -13.66 10.68
C LEU A 70 1.80 -13.69 9.69
N ALA A 71 2.02 -14.22 8.50
CA ALA A 71 0.97 -14.33 7.50
C ALA A 71 -0.19 -15.19 8.01
N LYS A 72 0.12 -16.30 8.66
CA LYS A 72 -0.92 -17.16 9.24
C LYS A 72 -1.70 -16.45 10.31
N SER A 73 -1.00 -15.71 11.18
CA SER A 73 -1.63 -14.94 12.25
C SER A 73 -2.59 -13.91 11.70
N PHE A 74 -2.13 -13.11 10.73
CA PHE A 74 -2.97 -12.08 10.14
C PHE A 74 -4.16 -12.67 9.40
N SER A 75 -3.93 -13.76 8.68
CA SER A 75 -5.03 -14.42 7.97
C SER A 75 -6.09 -14.91 8.95
N ALA A 76 -5.66 -15.49 10.08
CA ALA A 76 -6.62 -15.95 11.09
C ALA A 76 -7.41 -14.80 11.69
N GLU A 77 -6.74 -13.69 11.98
CA GLU A 77 -7.41 -12.53 12.55
C GLU A 77 -8.44 -11.91 11.61
N LEU A 78 -8.16 -11.94 10.32
CA LEU A 78 -9.01 -11.31 9.31
C LEU A 78 -9.99 -12.31 8.67
N ASN A 79 -9.99 -13.55 9.12
CA ASN A 79 -10.80 -14.62 8.53
C ASN A 79 -10.50 -14.78 7.05
N GLY A 80 -9.21 -14.75 6.72
CA GLY A 80 -8.77 -14.83 5.34
C GLY A 80 -8.54 -16.25 4.86
N THR A 81 -8.20 -16.36 3.59
CA THR A 81 -7.80 -17.63 3.00
C THR A 81 -6.43 -18.03 3.52
N PRO A 82 -6.05 -19.31 3.40
CA PRO A 82 -4.70 -19.72 3.80
C PRO A 82 -3.65 -18.95 3.01
N PRO A 83 -2.61 -18.43 3.67
CA PRO A 83 -1.57 -17.68 2.97
C PRO A 83 -0.84 -18.54 1.94
N GLU A 84 -0.52 -17.93 0.81
CA GLU A 84 0.25 -18.58 -0.24
C GLU A 84 1.57 -17.84 -0.43
N LYS A 85 2.65 -18.61 -0.55
CA LYS A 85 3.98 -18.06 -0.73
C LYS A 85 4.28 -17.91 -2.22
N ASP A 86 4.79 -16.75 -2.62
CA ASP A 86 5.18 -16.55 -4.01
C ASP A 86 6.66 -16.91 -4.22
N ASP A 87 7.15 -16.70 -5.45
CA ASP A 87 8.52 -17.05 -5.80
C ASP A 87 9.56 -16.17 -5.12
N GLU A 88 9.15 -15.02 -4.63
CA GLU A 88 10.06 -14.09 -3.98
C GLU A 88 10.05 -14.21 -2.45
N GLY A 89 9.30 -15.15 -1.93
CA GLY A 89 9.24 -15.39 -0.49
C GLY A 89 8.21 -14.55 0.24
N ASN A 90 7.38 -13.83 -0.50
CA ASN A 90 6.30 -13.05 0.12
C ASN A 90 5.05 -13.93 0.25
N TYR A 91 4.17 -13.56 1.20
CA TYR A 91 2.95 -14.30 1.43
C TYR A 91 1.74 -13.43 1.14
N SER A 92 0.71 -14.02 0.58
CA SER A 92 -0.53 -13.31 0.26
C SER A 92 -1.74 -14.13 0.65
N PHE A 93 -2.82 -13.44 1.01
CA PHE A 93 -4.10 -14.10 1.23
C PHE A 93 -5.22 -13.09 0.92
N GLU A 94 -6.42 -13.60 0.78
CA GLU A 94 -7.60 -12.78 0.51
C GLU A 94 -8.56 -12.85 1.69
N PHE A 95 -9.34 -11.81 1.86
CA PHE A 95 -10.39 -11.81 2.88
C PHE A 95 -11.55 -10.94 2.40
N ASN A 96 -12.63 -10.92 3.15
CA ASN A 96 -13.87 -10.23 2.76
C ASN A 96 -14.36 -10.70 1.39
N ASN A 97 -14.41 -12.04 1.19
CA ASN A 97 -14.88 -12.64 -0.06
C ASN A 97 -14.12 -12.16 -1.28
N GLY A 98 -12.81 -11.92 -1.13
CA GLY A 98 -11.97 -11.51 -2.24
C GLY A 98 -11.97 -10.03 -2.54
N VAL A 99 -12.72 -9.24 -1.77
CA VAL A 99 -12.72 -7.78 -1.93
C VAL A 99 -11.40 -7.18 -1.48
N SER A 100 -10.76 -7.81 -0.51
CA SER A 100 -9.50 -7.35 0.04
C SER A 100 -8.42 -8.39 -0.12
N GLN A 101 -7.20 -7.93 -0.31
CA GLN A 101 -6.03 -8.80 -0.41
C GLN A 101 -4.93 -8.25 0.47
N ALA A 102 -4.27 -9.14 1.20
CA ALA A 102 -3.14 -8.78 2.04
C ALA A 102 -1.87 -9.45 1.52
N THR A 103 -0.77 -8.72 1.57
CA THR A 103 0.55 -9.23 1.21
C THR A 103 1.51 -8.88 2.33
N ILE A 104 2.31 -9.84 2.75
CA ILE A 104 3.31 -9.64 3.80
C ILE A 104 4.68 -9.90 3.20
N THR A 105 5.56 -8.91 3.35
CA THR A 105 6.94 -9.01 2.90
C THR A 105 7.85 -8.56 4.05
N GLY A 106 9.11 -8.92 3.98
CA GLY A 106 10.06 -8.48 4.99
C GLY A 106 11.09 -9.55 5.31
N ASP A 107 11.78 -9.36 6.43
CA ASP A 107 12.83 -10.27 6.87
C ASP A 107 12.80 -10.37 8.39
N GLU A 108 13.93 -10.74 8.99
CA GLU A 108 14.00 -10.93 10.45
C GLU A 108 13.89 -9.62 11.22
N ASP A 109 14.22 -8.50 10.57
CA ASP A 109 14.29 -7.21 11.23
C ASP A 109 13.01 -6.41 11.11
N PHE A 110 12.29 -6.54 10.00
CA PHE A 110 11.04 -5.83 9.85
C PHE A 110 10.12 -6.56 8.88
N PHE A 111 8.83 -6.25 8.98
CA PHE A 111 7.86 -6.71 8.00
C PHE A 111 7.04 -5.53 7.49
N MET A 112 6.46 -5.71 6.33
CA MET A 112 5.53 -4.77 5.75
C MET A 112 4.26 -5.53 5.40
N LEU A 113 3.14 -5.09 5.96
CA LEU A 113 1.83 -5.67 5.66
C LEU A 113 1.09 -4.69 4.76
N ILE A 114 0.74 -5.14 3.57
CA ILE A 114 0.08 -4.31 2.57
C ILE A 114 -1.31 -4.88 2.35
N ILE A 115 -2.33 -4.05 2.57
CA ILE A 115 -3.72 -4.46 2.37
C ILE A 115 -4.35 -3.58 1.31
N GLY A 116 -4.80 -4.19 0.22
CA GLY A 116 -5.56 -3.49 -0.82
C GLY A 116 -7.01 -3.90 -0.74
N THR A 117 -7.90 -2.92 -0.81
CA THR A 117 -9.35 -3.15 -0.76
C THR A 117 -10.01 -2.49 -1.96
N GLY A 118 -11.10 -3.10 -2.45
CA GLY A 118 -11.80 -2.59 -3.62
C GLY A 118 -11.10 -2.94 -4.91
N LEU A 119 -10.50 -4.14 -4.95
CA LEU A 119 -9.67 -4.56 -6.08
C LEU A 119 -10.42 -4.62 -7.41
N VAL A 120 -11.72 -4.88 -7.36
CA VAL A 120 -12.51 -5.04 -8.59
C VAL A 120 -12.40 -3.82 -9.49
N ASN A 121 -12.47 -2.63 -8.92
CA ASN A 121 -12.46 -1.39 -9.69
C ASN A 121 -11.13 -0.64 -9.62
N ASN A 122 -10.25 -0.98 -8.70
CA ASN A 122 -9.07 -0.17 -8.42
C ASN A 122 -7.75 -0.93 -8.50
N ALA A 123 -7.76 -2.17 -9.00
CA ALA A 123 -6.55 -2.98 -9.01
C ALA A 123 -5.39 -2.30 -9.72
N GLU A 124 -5.64 -1.69 -10.85
CA GLU A 124 -4.60 -1.01 -11.61
C GLU A 124 -4.01 0.16 -10.84
N THR A 125 -4.87 0.99 -10.28
CA THR A 125 -4.42 2.15 -9.51
C THR A 125 -3.65 1.74 -8.27
N LEU A 126 -4.15 0.73 -7.55
CA LEU A 126 -3.48 0.23 -6.37
C LEU A 126 -2.11 -0.34 -6.72
N GLY A 127 -2.03 -1.06 -7.83
CA GLY A 127 -0.75 -1.59 -8.31
C GLY A 127 0.25 -0.49 -8.63
N ARG A 128 -0.22 0.59 -9.25
CA ARG A 128 0.65 1.72 -9.58
C ARG A 128 1.15 2.43 -8.34
N ILE A 129 0.30 2.58 -7.33
CA ILE A 129 0.73 3.18 -6.07
C ILE A 129 1.81 2.33 -5.42
N LEU A 130 1.61 1.02 -5.38
CA LEU A 130 2.59 0.10 -4.81
C LEU A 130 3.90 0.10 -5.58
N ASP A 131 3.84 0.14 -6.91
CA ASP A 131 5.03 0.17 -7.74
C ASP A 131 5.85 1.43 -7.51
N SER A 132 5.24 2.49 -7.02
CA SER A 132 5.92 3.75 -6.74
C SER A 132 6.60 3.79 -5.38
N LEU A 133 6.36 2.79 -4.53
CA LEU A 133 6.91 2.77 -3.18
C LEU A 133 8.42 2.71 -3.21
N GLU A 134 9.05 3.64 -2.52
CA GLU A 134 10.50 3.67 -2.37
C GLU A 134 10.85 3.79 -0.90
N MET A 135 11.64 2.84 -0.41
CA MET A 135 12.08 2.84 0.98
C MET A 135 13.13 3.91 1.20
N LYS A 136 13.11 4.48 2.39
CA LYS A 136 14.12 5.46 2.80
C LYS A 136 15.34 4.82 3.41
#